data_c83156c81445878b3d8a727a7def1ff6
#
_entry.id   c83156c81445878b3d8a727a7def1ff6
#
_cell.length_a   1.000
_cell.length_b   1.000
_cell.length_c   1.000
_cell.angle_alpha   90.00
_cell.angle_beta   90.00
_cell.angle_gamma   90.00
#
_symmetry.space_group_name_H-M   'P 1'
#
loop_
_entity.id
_entity.type
_entity.pdbx_description
1 polymer ?
#
loop_
_entity_poly.entity_id
_entity_poly.type
_entity_poly.pdbx_seq_one_letter_code
_entity_poly.pdbx_strand_id
1 'polypeptide(L)'
;SQQSLIAPVGPFPTAVQRELGLETMAQLGFDFTAGRLDISAHPFCGGVPEDVRITTRYDENELLSALFGVIHETGHARYEQNLPRNWSGQPIALARSTAIHESQSLFFEMQLGRSKAFLTRLIPAVTRYFGDQAAFEESNFIAWNQQVKPGFIRVDADEVSYPAHVILRYEIERALINGDIEVDDIPALWNEKMQAWLGLSTIGNYRNGCMQDIHWTDGGFGYFPSYTLGAMYAAQLFSAANHALPDLNQSIAQGEFGPLFDWLRQNIWQHGSRFTTEQLIT
;
A
#
# COMPACT_ATOMS: atom_id res chain seq x y z
N SER A 1 11.37 29.64 0.21
CA SER A 1 10.75 29.38 1.53
C SER A 1 9.90 28.12 1.39
N GLN A 2 10.24 27.06 2.11
CA GLN A 2 9.34 25.90 2.24
C GLN A 2 8.07 26.41 2.92
N GLN A 3 6.94 26.28 2.24
CA GLN A 3 5.65 26.57 2.80
C GLN A 3 5.42 25.57 3.95
N SER A 4 5.14 26.04 5.17
CA SER A 4 4.84 25.13 6.28
C SER A 4 3.51 24.45 5.97
N LEU A 5 3.52 23.12 5.88
CA LEU A 5 2.31 22.35 5.62
C LEU A 5 1.44 22.29 6.87
N ILE A 6 0.13 22.40 6.66
CA ILE A 6 -0.88 22.36 7.71
C ILE A 6 -1.38 20.92 7.86
N ALA A 7 -1.21 20.36 9.05
CA ALA A 7 -1.72 19.01 9.38
C ALA A 7 -3.25 19.06 9.58
N PRO A 8 -3.98 18.00 9.18
CA PRO A 8 -5.36 17.81 9.62
C PRO A 8 -5.47 17.74 11.14
N VAL A 9 -6.53 18.32 11.70
CA VAL A 9 -6.76 18.38 13.15
C VAL A 9 -7.93 17.48 13.53
N GLY A 10 -7.67 16.49 14.41
CA GLY A 10 -8.68 15.58 14.94
C GLY A 10 -9.51 16.17 16.10
N PRO A 11 -10.32 15.36 16.79
CA PRO A 11 -10.34 13.91 16.63
C PRO A 11 -11.04 13.45 15.35
N PHE A 12 -10.58 12.31 14.82
CA PHE A 12 -11.17 11.62 13.66
C PHE A 12 -11.90 10.35 14.14
N PRO A 13 -13.19 10.42 14.49
CA PRO A 13 -13.89 9.29 15.10
C PRO A 13 -13.81 8.03 14.25
N THR A 14 -13.49 6.90 14.85
CA THR A 14 -13.32 5.58 14.19
C THR A 14 -14.51 5.23 13.29
N ALA A 15 -15.76 5.48 13.75
CA ALA A 15 -16.94 5.21 12.96
C ALA A 15 -16.98 6.01 11.66
N VAL A 16 -16.58 7.29 11.72
CA VAL A 16 -16.56 8.19 10.56
C VAL A 16 -15.42 7.82 9.59
N GLN A 17 -14.23 7.47 10.12
CA GLN A 17 -13.14 6.93 9.29
C GLN A 17 -13.57 5.66 8.56
N ARG A 18 -14.32 4.78 9.24
CA ARG A 18 -14.83 3.55 8.63
C ARG A 18 -15.81 3.84 7.49
N GLU A 19 -16.72 4.80 7.64
CA GLU A 19 -17.65 5.18 6.58
C GLU A 19 -16.92 5.74 5.36
N LEU A 20 -15.94 6.63 5.56
CA LEU A 20 -15.08 7.11 4.48
C LEU A 20 -14.32 5.97 3.79
N GLY A 21 -13.79 5.03 4.58
CA GLY A 21 -13.11 3.84 4.06
C GLY A 21 -14.03 2.99 3.17
N LEU A 22 -15.24 2.68 3.63
CA LEU A 22 -16.24 1.91 2.86
C LEU A 22 -16.66 2.64 1.58
N GLU A 23 -16.87 3.95 1.63
CA GLU A 23 -17.17 4.75 0.43
C GLU A 23 -16.01 4.70 -0.58
N THR A 24 -14.78 4.84 -0.09
CA THR A 24 -13.58 4.78 -0.93
C THR A 24 -13.43 3.39 -1.56
N MET A 25 -13.62 2.31 -0.81
CA MET A 25 -13.63 0.94 -1.32
C MET A 25 -14.67 0.74 -2.43
N ALA A 26 -15.88 1.24 -2.23
CA ALA A 26 -16.94 1.18 -3.23
C ALA A 26 -16.55 1.91 -4.52
N GLN A 27 -15.98 3.10 -4.40
CA GLN A 27 -15.46 3.87 -5.55
C GLN A 27 -14.34 3.13 -6.27
N LEU A 28 -13.48 2.44 -5.54
CA LEU A 28 -12.39 1.61 -6.07
C LEU A 28 -12.88 0.23 -6.56
N GLY A 29 -14.19 0.00 -6.56
CA GLY A 29 -14.83 -1.15 -7.18
C GLY A 29 -14.75 -2.43 -6.35
N PHE A 30 -14.53 -2.35 -5.03
CA PHE A 30 -14.60 -3.53 -4.17
C PHE A 30 -16.00 -4.15 -4.21
N ASP A 31 -16.05 -5.46 -4.43
CA ASP A 31 -17.31 -6.21 -4.42
C ASP A 31 -17.66 -6.65 -3.00
N PHE A 32 -18.57 -5.93 -2.36
CA PHE A 32 -19.06 -6.24 -1.02
C PHE A 32 -19.95 -7.49 -0.94
N THR A 33 -20.36 -8.05 -2.07
CA THR A 33 -21.04 -9.35 -2.09
C THR A 33 -20.06 -10.52 -1.96
N ALA A 34 -18.79 -10.26 -2.26
CA ALA A 34 -17.68 -11.20 -2.20
C ALA A 34 -16.58 -10.75 -1.21
N GLY A 35 -16.96 -10.06 -0.15
CA GLY A 35 -15.99 -9.64 0.85
C GLY A 35 -16.48 -8.55 1.80
N ARG A 36 -15.61 -8.14 2.74
CA ARG A 36 -15.93 -7.12 3.75
C ARG A 36 -14.67 -6.46 4.34
N LEU A 37 -14.90 -5.34 5.04
CA LEU A 37 -13.91 -4.62 5.85
C LEU A 37 -14.14 -4.90 7.34
N ASP A 38 -13.11 -5.39 8.03
CA ASP A 38 -13.08 -5.62 9.48
C ASP A 38 -11.94 -4.81 10.14
N ILE A 39 -11.74 -4.97 11.44
CA ILE A 39 -10.70 -4.33 12.24
C ILE A 39 -9.71 -5.38 12.72
N SER A 40 -8.42 -5.09 12.64
CA SER A 40 -7.36 -5.91 13.22
C SER A 40 -6.20 -5.04 13.74
N ALA A 41 -5.31 -5.65 14.53
CA ALA A 41 -4.11 -4.98 15.02
C ALA A 41 -3.13 -4.64 13.89
N HIS A 42 -3.07 -5.50 12.87
CA HIS A 42 -2.27 -5.31 11.66
C HIS A 42 -3.17 -5.45 10.44
N PRO A 43 -3.26 -4.43 9.56
CA PRO A 43 -4.01 -4.53 8.31
C PRO A 43 -3.53 -5.71 7.46
N PHE A 44 -4.46 -6.42 6.85
CA PHE A 44 -4.17 -7.51 5.92
C PHE A 44 -5.36 -7.76 4.99
N CYS A 45 -5.07 -8.40 3.85
CA CYS A 45 -6.04 -8.99 2.95
C CYS A 45 -5.92 -10.50 2.98
N GLY A 46 -7.04 -11.21 3.06
CA GLY A 46 -7.06 -12.68 3.07
C GLY A 46 -8.41 -13.23 2.65
N GLY A 47 -8.49 -14.56 2.60
CA GLY A 47 -9.69 -15.28 2.19
C GLY A 47 -9.55 -15.97 0.84
N VAL A 48 -10.63 -16.05 0.11
CA VAL A 48 -10.72 -16.65 -1.23
C VAL A 48 -11.43 -15.67 -2.18
N PRO A 49 -11.32 -15.82 -3.50
CA PRO A 49 -11.93 -14.89 -4.45
C PRO A 49 -13.42 -14.62 -4.23
N GLU A 50 -14.15 -15.56 -3.64
CA GLU A 50 -15.60 -15.47 -3.32
C GLU A 50 -15.90 -14.83 -1.96
N ASP A 51 -14.89 -14.71 -1.07
CA ASP A 51 -15.02 -14.12 0.27
C ASP A 51 -13.67 -13.49 0.67
N VAL A 52 -13.36 -12.32 0.08
CA VAL A 52 -12.13 -11.58 0.36
C VAL A 52 -12.35 -10.66 1.55
N ARG A 53 -11.57 -10.85 2.60
CA ARG A 53 -11.67 -10.07 3.83
C ARG A 53 -10.45 -9.19 3.97
N ILE A 54 -10.68 -7.89 4.08
CA ILE A 54 -9.64 -6.92 4.39
C ILE A 54 -9.83 -6.36 5.78
N THR A 55 -8.75 -5.98 6.40
CA THR A 55 -8.79 -5.37 7.73
C THR A 55 -8.00 -4.07 7.75
N THR A 56 -8.36 -3.17 8.65
CA THR A 56 -7.60 -1.95 8.93
C THR A 56 -7.51 -1.69 10.43
N ARG A 57 -6.67 -0.73 10.80
CA ARG A 57 -6.54 -0.21 12.16
C ARG A 57 -6.83 1.28 12.14
N TYR A 58 -7.67 1.75 13.05
CA TYR A 58 -8.01 3.15 13.19
C TYR A 58 -7.26 3.79 14.37
N ASP A 59 -6.85 5.04 14.17
CA ASP A 59 -6.38 5.93 15.22
C ASP A 59 -7.14 7.26 15.08
N GLU A 60 -7.76 7.73 16.17
CA GLU A 60 -8.54 8.97 16.14
C GLU A 60 -7.69 10.24 16.04
N ASN A 61 -6.36 10.11 16.12
CA ASN A 61 -5.41 11.18 15.89
C ASN A 61 -4.84 11.22 14.45
N GLU A 62 -5.09 10.16 13.67
CA GLU A 62 -4.48 9.96 12.35
C GLU A 62 -5.53 9.65 11.29
N LEU A 63 -5.88 10.64 10.47
CA LEU A 63 -6.91 10.48 9.44
C LEU A 63 -6.47 9.57 8.28
N LEU A 64 -5.27 9.80 7.76
CA LEU A 64 -4.86 9.26 6.47
C LEU A 64 -4.26 7.85 6.56
N SER A 65 -3.68 7.48 7.69
CA SER A 65 -3.07 6.16 7.88
C SER A 65 -4.08 5.02 7.64
N ALA A 66 -5.24 5.08 8.31
CA ALA A 66 -6.29 4.08 8.11
C ALA A 66 -6.85 4.09 6.69
N LEU A 67 -7.06 5.27 6.11
CA LEU A 67 -7.61 5.40 4.75
C LEU A 67 -6.67 4.82 3.69
N PHE A 68 -5.37 5.15 3.74
CA PHE A 68 -4.40 4.59 2.80
C PHE A 68 -4.18 3.09 3.04
N GLY A 69 -4.26 2.62 4.29
CA GLY A 69 -4.30 1.19 4.59
C GLY A 69 -5.49 0.50 3.92
N VAL A 70 -6.69 1.08 3.99
CA VAL A 70 -7.88 0.56 3.29
C VAL A 70 -7.70 0.57 1.77
N ILE A 71 -7.11 1.62 1.20
CA ILE A 71 -6.84 1.69 -0.25
C ILE A 71 -5.83 0.61 -0.66
N HIS A 72 -4.78 0.41 0.13
CA HIS A 72 -3.78 -0.64 -0.06
C HIS A 72 -4.43 -2.03 -0.08
N GLU A 73 -5.16 -2.38 0.98
CA GLU A 73 -5.83 -3.68 1.08
C GLU A 73 -6.91 -3.87 0.01
N THR A 74 -7.54 -2.77 -0.44
CA THR A 74 -8.48 -2.82 -1.57
C THR A 74 -7.76 -3.20 -2.86
N GLY A 75 -6.53 -2.78 -3.08
CA GLY A 75 -5.73 -3.20 -4.23
C GLY A 75 -5.50 -4.71 -4.25
N HIS A 76 -5.10 -5.29 -3.12
CA HIS A 76 -5.01 -6.75 -2.93
C HIS A 76 -6.34 -7.45 -3.21
N ALA A 77 -7.41 -6.94 -2.62
CA ALA A 77 -8.74 -7.52 -2.74
C ALA A 77 -9.28 -7.47 -4.17
N ARG A 78 -9.03 -6.37 -4.88
CA ARG A 78 -9.45 -6.24 -6.30
C ARG A 78 -8.74 -7.27 -7.18
N TYR A 79 -7.49 -7.59 -6.90
CA TYR A 79 -6.79 -8.67 -7.59
C TYR A 79 -7.46 -10.01 -7.31
N GLU A 80 -7.64 -10.37 -6.04
CA GLU A 80 -8.27 -11.63 -5.63
C GLU A 80 -9.69 -11.77 -6.21
N GLN A 81 -10.53 -10.76 -6.11
CA GLN A 81 -11.90 -10.78 -6.60
C GLN A 81 -11.99 -10.92 -8.13
N ASN A 82 -10.92 -10.63 -8.88
CA ASN A 82 -10.88 -10.70 -10.35
C ASN A 82 -9.99 -11.82 -10.90
N LEU A 83 -9.50 -12.71 -10.05
CA LEU A 83 -8.80 -13.92 -10.49
C LEU A 83 -9.71 -14.82 -11.35
N PRO A 84 -9.14 -15.63 -12.27
CA PRO A 84 -9.92 -16.35 -13.27
C PRO A 84 -10.79 -17.48 -12.67
N ARG A 85 -12.07 -17.18 -12.41
CA ARG A 85 -13.05 -18.09 -11.78
C ARG A 85 -13.30 -19.38 -12.56
N ASN A 86 -13.17 -19.35 -13.89
CA ASN A 86 -13.30 -20.55 -14.74
C ASN A 86 -12.22 -21.60 -14.48
N TRP A 87 -11.16 -21.25 -13.76
CA TRP A 87 -10.09 -22.13 -13.32
C TRP A 87 -10.10 -22.40 -11.81
N SER A 88 -11.19 -22.07 -11.11
CA SER A 88 -11.30 -22.26 -9.67
C SER A 88 -10.89 -23.68 -9.27
N GLY A 89 -10.09 -23.80 -8.19
CA GLY A 89 -9.51 -25.07 -7.73
C GLY A 89 -8.27 -25.54 -8.49
N GLN A 90 -7.84 -24.83 -9.53
CA GLN A 90 -6.60 -25.10 -10.25
C GLN A 90 -5.49 -24.12 -9.82
N PRO A 91 -4.20 -24.52 -9.78
CA PRO A 91 -3.10 -23.60 -9.44
C PRO A 91 -3.03 -22.37 -10.34
N ILE A 92 -3.47 -22.48 -11.59
CA ILE A 92 -3.51 -21.36 -12.55
C ILE A 92 -4.46 -20.25 -12.13
N ALA A 93 -5.48 -20.54 -11.32
CA ALA A 93 -6.43 -19.56 -10.82
C ALA A 93 -5.89 -18.72 -9.64
N LEU A 94 -4.75 -19.09 -9.08
CA LEU A 94 -4.14 -18.37 -7.98
C LEU A 94 -3.43 -17.11 -8.47
N ALA A 95 -3.23 -16.14 -7.56
CA ALA A 95 -2.39 -14.97 -7.80
C ALA A 95 -0.97 -15.38 -8.19
N ARG A 96 -0.30 -14.61 -9.07
CA ARG A 96 0.97 -15.01 -9.67
C ARG A 96 2.12 -15.14 -8.66
N SER A 97 2.33 -14.14 -7.83
CA SER A 97 3.40 -14.11 -6.84
C SER A 97 3.14 -13.04 -5.79
N THR A 98 3.87 -13.10 -4.67
CA THR A 98 3.79 -12.06 -3.64
C THR A 98 4.14 -10.68 -4.19
N ALA A 99 5.14 -10.56 -5.08
CA ALA A 99 5.52 -9.29 -5.69
C ALA A 99 4.45 -8.74 -6.66
N ILE A 100 3.79 -9.59 -7.46
CA ILE A 100 2.65 -9.16 -8.30
C ILE A 100 1.45 -8.81 -7.43
N HIS A 101 1.20 -9.56 -6.36
CA HIS A 101 0.12 -9.28 -5.42
C HIS A 101 0.32 -7.91 -4.75
N GLU A 102 1.54 -7.67 -4.25
CA GLU A 102 1.93 -6.40 -3.66
C GLU A 102 1.93 -5.24 -4.68
N SER A 103 2.21 -5.53 -5.95
CA SER A 103 2.12 -4.49 -6.98
C SER A 103 0.70 -3.95 -7.16
N GLN A 104 -0.33 -4.74 -6.85
CA GLN A 104 -1.72 -4.29 -6.94
C GLN A 104 -2.09 -3.39 -5.76
N SER A 105 -1.66 -3.73 -4.56
CA SER A 105 -1.85 -2.87 -3.37
C SER A 105 -1.13 -1.53 -3.51
N LEU A 106 0.14 -1.55 -3.92
CA LEU A 106 0.95 -0.35 -4.10
C LEU A 106 0.54 0.46 -5.35
N PHE A 107 -0.02 -0.20 -6.36
CA PHE A 107 -0.67 0.50 -7.47
C PHE A 107 -1.85 1.35 -6.97
N PHE A 108 -2.71 0.77 -6.13
CA PHE A 108 -3.85 1.48 -5.56
C PHE A 108 -3.42 2.55 -4.56
N GLU A 109 -2.51 2.24 -3.65
CA GLU A 109 -2.06 3.17 -2.61
C GLU A 109 -1.14 4.26 -3.17
N MET A 110 0.00 3.87 -3.75
CA MET A 110 1.07 4.82 -4.09
C MET A 110 0.83 5.51 -5.43
N GLN A 111 0.44 4.76 -6.47
CA GLN A 111 0.33 5.32 -7.81
C GLN A 111 -1.02 6.00 -8.04
N LEU A 112 -2.12 5.34 -7.71
CA LEU A 112 -3.47 5.90 -7.84
C LEU A 112 -3.80 6.84 -6.67
N GLY A 113 -3.76 6.33 -5.44
CA GLY A 113 -4.25 7.01 -4.25
C GLY A 113 -3.48 8.28 -3.88
N ARG A 114 -2.17 8.33 -4.15
CA ARG A 114 -1.34 9.53 -3.94
C ARG A 114 -1.19 10.39 -5.19
N SER A 115 -1.85 10.04 -6.30
CA SER A 115 -1.89 10.91 -7.48
C SER A 115 -2.64 12.22 -7.18
N LYS A 116 -2.21 13.31 -7.83
CA LYS A 116 -2.90 14.59 -7.72
C LYS A 116 -4.39 14.46 -8.05
N ALA A 117 -4.73 13.73 -9.11
CA ALA A 117 -6.11 13.55 -9.58
C ALA A 117 -6.99 12.89 -8.50
N PHE A 118 -6.49 11.82 -7.86
CA PHE A 118 -7.22 11.13 -6.81
C PHE A 118 -7.32 11.97 -5.53
N LEU A 119 -6.24 12.61 -5.10
CA LEU A 119 -6.23 13.47 -3.92
C LEU A 119 -7.20 14.65 -4.07
N THR A 120 -7.22 15.33 -5.23
CA THR A 120 -8.20 16.40 -5.51
C THR A 120 -9.64 15.88 -5.40
N ARG A 121 -9.92 14.68 -5.92
CA ARG A 121 -11.22 14.03 -5.80
C ARG A 121 -11.58 13.65 -4.36
N LEU A 122 -10.59 13.29 -3.53
CA LEU A 122 -10.80 12.87 -2.16
C LEU A 122 -11.20 14.04 -1.24
N ILE A 123 -10.76 15.27 -1.52
CA ILE A 123 -11.00 16.46 -0.70
C ILE A 123 -12.49 16.67 -0.36
N PRO A 124 -13.45 16.63 -1.31
CA PRO A 124 -14.86 16.79 -0.98
C PRO A 124 -15.38 15.74 0.01
N ALA A 125 -14.88 14.52 -0.05
CA ALA A 125 -15.26 13.45 0.87
C ALA A 125 -14.70 13.72 2.28
N VAL A 126 -13.40 13.99 2.42
CA VAL A 126 -12.79 14.27 3.73
C VAL A 126 -13.41 15.52 4.36
N THR A 127 -13.72 16.55 3.58
CA THR A 127 -14.41 17.76 4.06
C THR A 127 -15.82 17.45 4.55
N ARG A 128 -16.56 16.61 3.82
CA ARG A 128 -17.92 16.20 4.22
C ARG A 128 -17.92 15.41 5.54
N TYR A 129 -16.96 14.52 5.74
CA TYR A 129 -16.90 13.67 6.92
C TYR A 129 -16.28 14.35 8.14
N PHE A 130 -15.29 15.23 7.95
CA PHE A 130 -14.50 15.80 9.05
C PHE A 130 -14.57 17.33 9.17
N GLY A 131 -15.46 17.96 8.40
CA GLY A 131 -15.62 19.40 8.39
C GLY A 131 -14.56 20.12 7.55
N ASP A 132 -14.78 21.41 7.35
CA ASP A 132 -13.86 22.25 6.59
C ASP A 132 -12.63 22.62 7.44
N GLN A 133 -11.44 22.40 6.88
CA GLN A 133 -10.16 22.69 7.52
C GLN A 133 -9.18 23.25 6.49
N ALA A 134 -8.33 24.18 6.91
CA ALA A 134 -7.24 24.69 6.06
C ALA A 134 -6.29 23.57 5.57
N ALA A 135 -6.20 22.46 6.32
CA ALA A 135 -5.46 21.28 5.92
C ALA A 135 -6.00 20.61 4.63
N PHE A 136 -7.27 20.82 4.31
CA PHE A 136 -7.96 20.25 3.14
C PHE A 136 -7.97 21.17 1.92
N GLU A 137 -7.33 22.34 2.01
CA GLU A 137 -7.03 23.15 0.83
C GLU A 137 -6.20 22.34 -0.16
N GLU A 138 -6.58 22.35 -1.45
CA GLU A 138 -6.04 21.42 -2.46
C GLU A 138 -4.51 21.41 -2.48
N SER A 139 -3.88 22.56 -2.53
CA SER A 139 -2.42 22.67 -2.60
C SER A 139 -1.73 22.11 -1.34
N ASN A 140 -2.32 22.34 -0.18
CA ASN A 140 -1.80 21.83 1.08
C ASN A 140 -2.04 20.32 1.21
N PHE A 141 -3.25 19.85 0.89
CA PHE A 141 -3.61 18.44 1.01
C PHE A 141 -2.77 17.55 0.11
N ILE A 142 -2.53 17.99 -1.14
CA ILE A 142 -1.65 17.28 -2.07
C ILE A 142 -0.21 17.25 -1.54
N ALA A 143 0.35 18.41 -1.17
CA ALA A 143 1.72 18.50 -0.67
C ALA A 143 1.91 17.72 0.64
N TRP A 144 0.92 17.69 1.53
CA TRP A 144 0.92 16.88 2.75
C TRP A 144 1.02 15.38 2.46
N ASN A 145 0.26 14.88 1.48
CA ASN A 145 0.23 13.47 1.12
C ASN A 145 1.43 13.02 0.28
N GLN A 146 2.17 13.95 -0.30
CA GLN A 146 3.35 13.68 -1.13
C GLN A 146 4.66 14.09 -0.45
N GLN A 147 4.64 14.30 0.88
CA GLN A 147 5.84 14.60 1.65
C GLN A 147 6.83 13.45 1.63
N VAL A 148 8.11 13.78 1.41
CA VAL A 148 9.23 12.88 1.69
C VAL A 148 9.73 13.19 3.10
N LYS A 149 9.50 12.28 4.03
CA LYS A 149 9.87 12.42 5.44
C LYS A 149 10.34 11.09 6.00
N PRO A 150 11.65 10.81 6.03
CA PRO A 150 12.15 9.59 6.64
C PRO A 150 11.63 9.39 8.06
N GLY A 151 11.14 8.19 8.35
CA GLY A 151 10.58 7.80 9.64
C GLY A 151 11.14 6.44 10.10
N PHE A 152 10.84 6.06 11.34
CA PHE A 152 11.31 4.78 11.90
C PHE A 152 10.54 3.58 11.35
N ILE A 153 9.26 3.74 11.05
CA ILE A 153 8.32 2.65 10.78
C ILE A 153 8.18 2.43 9.28
N ARG A 154 8.45 1.20 8.83
CA ARG A 154 8.38 0.83 7.41
C ARG A 154 7.00 1.04 6.80
N VAL A 155 5.96 0.62 7.49
CA VAL A 155 4.58 0.70 6.96
C VAL A 155 4.05 2.14 6.86
N ASP A 156 4.68 3.09 7.54
CA ASP A 156 4.35 4.51 7.50
C ASP A 156 5.29 5.30 6.55
N ALA A 157 6.24 4.60 5.91
CA ALA A 157 7.26 5.25 5.08
C ALA A 157 6.66 5.83 3.80
N ASP A 158 7.16 7.00 3.39
CA ASP A 158 6.86 7.58 2.10
C ASP A 158 7.47 6.77 0.94
N GLU A 159 7.00 7.03 -0.29
CA GLU A 159 7.40 6.29 -1.49
C GLU A 159 8.93 6.31 -1.73
N VAL A 160 9.61 7.38 -1.35
CA VAL A 160 11.07 7.54 -1.56
C VAL A 160 11.88 6.81 -0.51
N SER A 161 11.48 6.88 0.76
CA SER A 161 12.20 6.23 1.87
C SER A 161 11.86 4.75 2.04
N TYR A 162 10.70 4.29 1.53
CA TYR A 162 10.23 2.91 1.64
C TYR A 162 11.25 1.85 1.15
N PRO A 163 11.87 1.99 -0.04
CA PRO A 163 12.88 1.02 -0.50
C PRO A 163 14.05 0.86 0.45
N ALA A 164 14.52 1.93 1.11
CA ALA A 164 15.62 1.85 2.08
C ALA A 164 15.24 0.97 3.27
N HIS A 165 14.00 1.07 3.78
CA HIS A 165 13.50 0.18 4.82
C HIS A 165 13.50 -1.29 4.40
N VAL A 166 13.15 -1.58 3.15
CA VAL A 166 13.10 -2.95 2.63
C VAL A 166 14.51 -3.50 2.41
N ILE A 167 15.39 -2.71 1.79
CA ILE A 167 16.75 -3.15 1.46
C ILE A 167 17.55 -3.45 2.73
N LEU A 168 17.44 -2.62 3.79
CA LEU A 168 18.15 -2.90 5.04
C LEU A 168 17.75 -4.25 5.64
N ARG A 169 16.46 -4.60 5.58
CA ARG A 169 15.94 -5.89 6.06
C ARG A 169 16.44 -7.05 5.22
N TYR A 170 16.41 -6.88 3.91
CA TYR A 170 16.94 -7.87 2.97
C TYR A 170 18.43 -8.15 3.19
N GLU A 171 19.25 -7.12 3.40
CA GLU A 171 20.68 -7.30 3.61
C GLU A 171 20.98 -8.00 4.95
N ILE A 172 20.27 -7.63 6.02
CA ILE A 172 20.40 -8.29 7.33
C ILE A 172 19.94 -9.75 7.23
N GLU A 173 18.77 -9.99 6.63
CA GLU A 173 18.22 -11.33 6.46
C GLU A 173 19.17 -12.23 5.66
N ARG A 174 19.70 -11.72 4.55
CA ARG A 174 20.65 -12.45 3.72
C ARG A 174 21.93 -12.82 4.49
N ALA A 175 22.49 -11.87 5.25
CA ALA A 175 23.67 -12.12 6.07
C ALA A 175 23.39 -13.17 7.16
N LEU A 176 22.20 -13.10 7.80
CA LEU A 176 21.79 -14.06 8.81
C LEU A 176 21.63 -15.47 8.24
N ILE A 177 20.96 -15.62 7.10
CA ILE A 177 20.75 -16.92 6.44
C ILE A 177 22.05 -17.52 5.91
N ASN A 178 22.99 -16.68 5.46
CA ASN A 178 24.32 -17.13 5.04
C ASN A 178 25.22 -17.54 6.22
N GLY A 179 24.86 -17.19 7.46
CA GLY A 179 25.72 -17.40 8.65
C GLY A 179 26.87 -16.38 8.76
N ASP A 180 26.75 -15.25 8.09
CA ASP A 180 27.74 -14.17 8.16
C ASP A 180 27.61 -13.35 9.46
N ILE A 181 26.44 -13.42 10.12
CA ILE A 181 26.09 -12.76 11.37
C ILE A 181 25.25 -13.68 12.26
N GLU A 182 25.22 -13.38 13.56
CA GLU A 182 24.34 -14.00 14.54
C GLU A 182 23.10 -13.11 14.81
N VAL A 183 22.07 -13.71 15.44
CA VAL A 183 20.84 -12.99 15.79
C VAL A 183 21.11 -11.78 16.69
N ASP A 184 22.09 -11.89 17.59
CA ASP A 184 22.47 -10.81 18.51
C ASP A 184 23.11 -9.61 17.82
N ASP A 185 23.56 -9.75 16.57
CA ASP A 185 24.14 -8.65 15.76
C ASP A 185 23.06 -7.78 15.11
N ILE A 186 21.83 -8.29 14.98
CA ILE A 186 20.75 -7.61 14.27
C ILE A 186 20.50 -6.17 14.76
N PRO A 187 20.40 -5.89 16.09
CA PRO A 187 20.11 -4.53 16.55
C PRO A 187 21.20 -3.53 16.17
N ALA A 188 22.46 -3.93 16.20
CA ALA A 188 23.58 -3.06 15.84
C ALA A 188 23.61 -2.74 14.35
N LEU A 189 23.47 -3.77 13.50
CA LEU A 189 23.42 -3.61 12.06
C LEU A 189 22.19 -2.82 11.60
N TRP A 190 21.06 -3.05 12.25
CA TRP A 190 19.85 -2.26 11.99
C TRP A 190 20.08 -0.77 12.24
N ASN A 191 20.65 -0.43 13.40
CA ASN A 191 20.97 0.96 13.72
C ASN A 191 21.95 1.57 12.73
N GLU A 192 23.02 0.84 12.37
CA GLU A 192 24.00 1.29 11.37
C GLU A 192 23.33 1.67 10.05
N LYS A 193 22.49 0.77 9.51
CA LYS A 193 21.82 0.98 8.23
C LYS A 193 20.75 2.07 8.30
N MET A 194 19.94 2.13 9.36
CA MET A 194 18.97 3.21 9.57
C MET A 194 19.66 4.58 9.65
N GLN A 195 20.78 4.66 10.36
CA GLN A 195 21.56 5.90 10.44
C GLN A 195 22.19 6.28 9.10
N ALA A 196 22.75 5.31 8.37
CA ALA A 196 23.43 5.56 7.11
C ALA A 196 22.46 6.00 5.98
N TRP A 197 21.27 5.40 5.90
CA TRP A 197 20.36 5.60 4.78
C TRP A 197 19.22 6.57 5.08
N LEU A 198 18.75 6.61 6.31
CA LEU A 198 17.60 7.42 6.71
C LEU A 198 17.96 8.53 7.71
N GLY A 199 19.20 8.57 8.19
CA GLY A 199 19.65 9.56 9.18
C GLY A 199 19.06 9.36 10.57
N LEU A 200 18.51 8.16 10.87
CA LEU A 200 17.76 7.88 12.09
C LEU A 200 18.52 6.87 12.98
N SER A 201 18.65 7.19 14.28
CA SER A 201 19.25 6.27 15.26
C SER A 201 18.18 5.46 15.97
N THR A 202 18.36 4.14 15.97
CA THR A 202 17.49 3.17 16.66
C THR A 202 18.13 2.61 17.93
N ILE A 203 19.23 3.21 18.42
CA ILE A 203 19.91 2.79 19.65
C ILE A 203 18.91 2.86 20.82
N GLY A 204 18.72 1.71 21.52
CA GLY A 204 17.79 1.60 22.64
C GLY A 204 16.30 1.66 22.27
N ASN A 205 15.97 1.75 20.99
CA ASN A 205 14.60 1.80 20.48
C ASN A 205 14.30 0.58 19.60
N TYR A 206 14.32 -0.61 20.20
CA TYR A 206 14.08 -1.86 19.49
C TYR A 206 12.66 -1.97 18.91
N ARG A 207 11.68 -1.41 19.63
CA ARG A 207 10.26 -1.43 19.21
C ARG A 207 10.05 -0.78 17.86
N ASN A 208 10.63 0.40 17.63
CA ASN A 208 10.55 1.11 16.35
C ASN A 208 11.76 0.82 15.46
N GLY A 209 12.66 -0.06 15.91
CA GLY A 209 13.79 -0.59 15.17
C GLY A 209 13.54 -2.01 14.70
N CYS A 210 14.45 -2.92 15.03
CA CYS A 210 14.45 -4.29 14.50
C CYS A 210 13.26 -5.17 14.93
N MET A 211 12.47 -4.76 15.92
CA MET A 211 11.31 -5.51 16.41
C MET A 211 9.95 -4.98 15.90
N GLN A 212 9.94 -4.12 14.90
CA GLN A 212 8.70 -3.55 14.39
C GLN A 212 7.93 -4.48 13.46
N ASP A 213 8.60 -5.43 12.82
CA ASP A 213 8.03 -6.39 11.87
C ASP A 213 7.94 -7.80 12.45
N ILE A 214 6.91 -8.55 12.08
CA ILE A 214 6.69 -9.94 12.53
C ILE A 214 7.26 -10.99 11.57
N HIS A 215 7.77 -10.60 10.40
CA HIS A 215 8.16 -11.51 9.32
C HIS A 215 9.10 -12.63 9.80
N TRP A 216 10.18 -12.28 10.48
CA TRP A 216 11.16 -13.28 10.92
C TRP A 216 10.64 -14.18 12.05
N THR A 217 9.82 -13.65 12.96
CA THR A 217 9.22 -14.44 14.04
C THR A 217 8.14 -15.40 13.53
N ASP A 218 7.50 -15.07 12.41
CA ASP A 218 6.52 -15.91 11.73
C ASP A 218 7.14 -16.83 10.66
N GLY A 219 8.49 -16.80 10.52
CA GLY A 219 9.20 -17.62 9.53
C GLY A 219 9.14 -17.09 8.10
N GLY A 220 8.73 -15.84 7.91
CA GLY A 220 8.57 -15.17 6.61
C GLY A 220 9.89 -14.69 5.99
N PHE A 221 10.93 -15.50 6.04
CA PHE A 221 12.21 -15.22 5.38
C PHE A 221 12.05 -15.18 3.85
N GLY A 222 12.75 -14.23 3.20
CA GLY A 222 12.65 -14.02 1.74
C GLY A 222 11.45 -13.20 1.30
N TYR A 223 10.61 -12.71 2.21
CA TYR A 223 9.40 -11.96 1.86
C TYR A 223 9.67 -10.48 1.54
N PHE A 224 10.56 -9.81 2.27
CA PHE A 224 10.81 -8.37 2.15
C PHE A 224 11.07 -7.86 0.73
N PRO A 225 11.81 -8.56 -0.15
CA PRO A 225 11.98 -8.14 -1.53
C PRO A 225 10.69 -7.93 -2.31
N SER A 226 9.61 -8.63 -1.96
CA SER A 226 8.29 -8.50 -2.60
C SER A 226 7.74 -7.08 -2.53
N TYR A 227 8.04 -6.34 -1.47
CA TYR A 227 7.60 -4.97 -1.27
C TYR A 227 8.25 -4.00 -2.27
N THR A 228 9.58 -4.02 -2.39
CA THR A 228 10.27 -3.14 -3.36
C THR A 228 9.97 -3.55 -4.80
N LEU A 229 9.97 -4.83 -5.11
CA LEU A 229 9.58 -5.33 -6.44
C LEU A 229 8.13 -4.96 -6.76
N GLY A 230 7.23 -5.11 -5.77
CA GLY A 230 5.84 -4.68 -5.89
C GLY A 230 5.71 -3.19 -6.21
N ALA A 231 6.45 -2.33 -5.51
CA ALA A 231 6.45 -0.88 -5.78
C ALA A 231 6.97 -0.56 -7.20
N MET A 232 8.04 -1.21 -7.64
CA MET A 232 8.58 -1.04 -8.99
C MET A 232 7.57 -1.49 -10.06
N TYR A 233 6.95 -2.66 -9.88
CA TYR A 233 5.93 -3.16 -10.79
C TYR A 233 4.67 -2.27 -10.79
N ALA A 234 4.24 -1.76 -9.64
CA ALA A 234 3.14 -0.81 -9.54
C ALA A 234 3.39 0.45 -10.38
N ALA A 235 4.59 1.04 -10.27
CA ALA A 235 4.97 2.21 -11.05
C ALA A 235 5.03 1.91 -12.55
N GLN A 236 5.59 0.76 -12.93
CA GLN A 236 5.66 0.30 -14.32
C GLN A 236 4.26 0.09 -14.92
N LEU A 237 3.38 -0.61 -14.20
CA LEU A 237 2.00 -0.85 -14.61
C LEU A 237 1.20 0.45 -14.71
N PHE A 238 1.39 1.39 -13.78
CA PHE A 238 0.71 2.68 -13.84
C PHE A 238 1.18 3.52 -15.03
N SER A 239 2.48 3.48 -15.32
CA SER A 239 3.03 4.11 -16.54
C SER A 239 2.45 3.50 -17.80
N ALA A 240 2.35 2.17 -17.89
CA ALA A 240 1.76 1.47 -19.03
C ALA A 240 0.26 1.81 -19.19
N ALA A 241 -0.49 1.86 -18.07
CA ALA A 241 -1.89 2.27 -18.08
C ALA A 241 -2.06 3.71 -18.58
N ASN A 242 -1.22 4.65 -18.16
CA ASN A 242 -1.25 6.03 -18.65
C ASN A 242 -0.98 6.13 -20.16
N HIS A 243 -0.12 5.28 -20.71
CA HIS A 243 0.12 5.24 -22.16
C HIS A 243 -1.08 4.64 -22.92
N ALA A 244 -1.71 3.63 -22.35
CA ALA A 244 -2.86 2.97 -22.95
C ALA A 244 -4.17 3.79 -22.84
N LEU A 245 -4.28 4.62 -21.82
CA LEU A 245 -5.47 5.41 -21.46
C LEU A 245 -5.09 6.90 -21.39
N PRO A 246 -5.07 7.64 -22.51
CA PRO A 246 -4.57 9.03 -22.54
C PRO A 246 -5.29 10.00 -21.59
N ASP A 247 -6.59 9.74 -21.31
CA ASP A 247 -7.42 10.58 -20.43
C ASP A 247 -7.46 10.06 -18.97
N LEU A 248 -6.55 9.14 -18.57
CA LEU A 248 -6.59 8.46 -17.29
C LEU A 248 -6.67 9.43 -16.11
N ASN A 249 -5.83 10.46 -16.07
CA ASN A 249 -5.84 11.43 -14.98
C ASN A 249 -7.16 12.21 -14.87
N GLN A 250 -7.77 12.53 -16.01
CA GLN A 250 -9.09 13.18 -16.04
C GLN A 250 -10.17 12.23 -15.54
N SER A 251 -10.17 10.99 -15.99
CA SER A 251 -11.10 9.94 -15.54
C SER A 251 -10.99 9.71 -14.02
N ILE A 252 -9.77 9.63 -13.49
CA ILE A 252 -9.53 9.51 -12.03
C ILE A 252 -10.14 10.72 -11.30
N ALA A 253 -9.89 11.95 -11.73
CA ALA A 253 -10.43 13.16 -11.11
C ALA A 253 -11.97 13.19 -11.13
N GLN A 254 -12.60 12.61 -12.15
CA GLN A 254 -14.05 12.47 -12.28
C GLN A 254 -14.62 11.26 -11.53
N GLY A 255 -13.76 10.34 -11.04
CA GLY A 255 -14.16 9.08 -10.40
C GLY A 255 -14.58 7.99 -11.36
N GLU A 256 -14.17 8.11 -12.60
CA GLU A 256 -14.41 7.13 -13.66
C GLU A 256 -13.27 6.12 -13.71
N PHE A 257 -13.25 5.19 -12.75
CA PHE A 257 -12.19 4.18 -12.63
C PHE A 257 -12.40 2.97 -13.55
N GLY A 258 -13.57 2.83 -14.18
CA GLY A 258 -13.91 1.68 -15.02
C GLY A 258 -12.85 1.33 -16.06
N PRO A 259 -12.42 2.27 -16.93
CA PRO A 259 -11.41 2.01 -17.94
C PRO A 259 -10.08 1.50 -17.36
N LEU A 260 -9.65 2.04 -16.21
CA LEU A 260 -8.44 1.59 -15.52
C LEU A 260 -8.58 0.15 -15.01
N PHE A 261 -9.70 -0.17 -14.36
CA PHE A 261 -9.93 -1.51 -13.83
C PHE A 261 -10.13 -2.54 -14.93
N ASP A 262 -10.72 -2.16 -16.04
CA ASP A 262 -10.81 -3.01 -17.23
C ASP A 262 -9.42 -3.30 -17.82
N TRP A 263 -8.56 -2.29 -17.88
CA TRP A 263 -7.18 -2.45 -18.31
C TRP A 263 -6.39 -3.40 -17.37
N LEU A 264 -6.49 -3.22 -16.04
CA LEU A 264 -5.85 -4.10 -15.05
C LEU A 264 -6.38 -5.53 -15.16
N ARG A 265 -7.70 -5.70 -15.31
CA ARG A 265 -8.31 -7.01 -15.48
C ARG A 265 -7.79 -7.72 -16.73
N GLN A 266 -7.75 -7.02 -17.86
CA GLN A 266 -7.32 -7.59 -19.13
C GLN A 266 -5.83 -7.96 -19.16
N ASN A 267 -4.98 -7.17 -18.53
CA ASN A 267 -3.54 -7.34 -18.62
C ASN A 267 -2.94 -8.12 -17.45
N ILE A 268 -3.57 -8.10 -16.26
CA ILE A 268 -3.02 -8.74 -15.06
C ILE A 268 -4.00 -9.73 -14.44
N TRP A 269 -5.16 -9.28 -13.98
CA TRP A 269 -5.98 -10.03 -13.03
C TRP A 269 -6.55 -11.33 -13.59
N GLN A 270 -7.10 -11.31 -14.81
CA GLN A 270 -7.72 -12.49 -15.44
C GLN A 270 -6.73 -13.60 -15.79
N HIS A 271 -5.43 -13.33 -15.68
CA HIS A 271 -4.40 -14.31 -16.04
C HIS A 271 -4.01 -15.22 -14.88
N GLY A 272 -4.25 -14.81 -13.63
CA GLY A 272 -3.82 -15.58 -12.46
C GLY A 272 -2.34 -15.95 -12.56
N SER A 273 -2.01 -17.23 -12.38
CA SER A 273 -0.66 -17.77 -12.50
C SER A 273 -0.32 -18.34 -13.89
N ARG A 274 -1.09 -17.98 -14.92
CA ARG A 274 -0.89 -18.51 -16.28
C ARG A 274 0.46 -18.14 -16.88
N PHE A 275 0.93 -16.93 -16.60
CA PHE A 275 2.19 -16.40 -17.12
C PHE A 275 3.25 -16.29 -16.03
N THR A 276 4.52 -16.24 -16.39
CA THR A 276 5.58 -15.87 -15.43
C THR A 276 5.45 -14.38 -15.05
N THR A 277 6.06 -13.99 -13.94
CA THR A 277 6.10 -12.57 -13.55
C THR A 277 6.66 -11.69 -14.67
N GLU A 278 7.78 -12.11 -15.28
CA GLU A 278 8.39 -11.39 -16.40
C GLU A 278 7.42 -11.21 -17.57
N GLN A 279 6.66 -12.25 -17.94
CA GLN A 279 5.67 -12.17 -19.02
C GLN A 279 4.47 -11.28 -18.69
N LEU A 280 4.16 -11.07 -17.39
CA LEU A 280 3.04 -10.20 -17.00
C LEU A 280 3.42 -8.72 -16.98
N ILE A 281 4.71 -8.41 -16.80
CA ILE A 281 5.18 -7.02 -16.63
C ILE A 281 5.86 -6.46 -17.87
N THR A 282 6.09 -7.25 -18.93
CA THR A 282 6.65 -6.83 -20.22
C THR A 282 5.56 -6.71 -21.28
#